data_b697d9b28509f40e1731cdaf91ec0e44
#
_entry.id   b697d9b28509f40e1731cdaf91ec0e44
#
_cell.length_a   1.000
_cell.length_b   1.000
_cell.length_c   1.000
_cell.angle_alpha   90.00
_cell.angle_beta   90.00
_cell.angle_gamma   90.00
#
_symmetry.space_group_name_H-M   'P 1'
#
loop_
_entity.id
_entity.type
_entity.pdbx_description
1 polymer ?
#
loop_
_entity_poly.entity_id
_entity_poly.type
_entity_poly.pdbx_seq_one_letter_code
_entity_poly.pdbx_strand_id
1 'polypeptide(L)'
;MTTNTADIYETLFAAYRKNSATSHFLLGFAYYGEMYVVDADYELLYAVCKLDKASRNNGFSLRYAPTYDKKLMLINHGARKLKDYTEKQFKADCEKAKAEHNYNKGEVFESHIFHMHDQPWHKDNRPFFTHPDIYIDGVGYQIKWERATLCNESTIAKLPQ
;
A
#
# COMPACT_ATOMS: atom_id res chain seq x y z
N MET A 1 -26.13 9.84 17.63
CA MET A 1 -25.38 10.66 16.68
C MET A 1 -24.76 9.77 15.62
N THR A 2 -25.07 10.01 14.37
CA THR A 2 -24.52 9.20 13.26
C THR A 2 -23.16 9.75 12.89
N THR A 3 -22.14 8.90 12.91
CA THR A 3 -20.80 9.31 12.49
C THR A 3 -20.77 9.36 10.96
N ASN A 4 -20.38 10.49 10.42
CA ASN A 4 -20.22 10.67 8.98
C ASN A 4 -18.98 9.93 8.51
N THR A 5 -19.11 9.10 7.48
CA THR A 5 -17.96 8.34 6.91
C THR A 5 -16.88 9.27 6.37
N ALA A 6 -17.25 10.44 5.84
CA ALA A 6 -16.26 11.44 5.39
C ALA A 6 -15.39 11.92 6.56
N ASP A 7 -15.98 12.13 7.74
CA ASP A 7 -15.23 12.53 8.94
C ASP A 7 -14.31 11.42 9.42
N ILE A 8 -14.75 10.16 9.33
CA ILE A 8 -13.92 9.01 9.69
C ILE A 8 -12.71 8.93 8.75
N TYR A 9 -12.95 9.09 7.46
CA TYR A 9 -11.88 9.08 6.45
C TYR A 9 -10.83 10.14 6.77
N GLU A 10 -11.27 11.39 6.99
CA GLU A 10 -10.37 12.50 7.28
C GLU A 10 -9.59 12.24 8.58
N THR A 11 -10.26 11.74 9.60
CA THR A 11 -9.63 11.46 10.89
C THR A 11 -8.57 10.37 10.76
N LEU A 12 -8.88 9.27 10.08
CA LEU A 12 -7.94 8.18 9.89
C LEU A 12 -6.76 8.60 9.01
N PHE A 13 -7.03 9.34 7.94
CA PHE A 13 -5.97 9.78 7.06
C PHE A 13 -5.02 10.76 7.77
N ALA A 14 -5.57 11.72 8.51
CA ALA A 14 -4.76 12.68 9.27
C ALA A 14 -3.90 11.98 10.33
N ALA A 15 -4.47 11.01 11.03
CA ALA A 15 -3.73 10.24 12.04
C ALA A 15 -2.62 9.39 11.39
N TYR A 16 -2.91 8.75 10.26
CA TYR A 16 -1.90 7.99 9.52
C TYR A 16 -0.75 8.90 9.09
N ARG A 17 -1.07 10.04 8.50
CA ARG A 17 -0.08 11.01 8.03
C ARG A 17 0.80 11.52 9.17
N LYS A 18 0.19 11.84 10.30
CA LYS A 18 0.90 12.35 11.47
C LYS A 18 1.89 11.33 12.04
N ASN A 19 1.54 10.03 12.00
CA ASN A 19 2.29 8.98 12.68
C ASN A 19 3.18 8.15 11.75
N SER A 20 3.06 8.30 10.44
CA SER A 20 3.84 7.49 9.49
C SER A 20 5.33 7.86 9.52
N ALA A 21 6.19 6.86 9.39
CA ALA A 21 7.64 7.05 9.34
C ALA A 21 8.10 7.64 8.00
N THR A 22 7.22 7.70 7.00
CA THR A 22 7.58 8.19 5.67
C THR A 22 6.46 9.02 5.06
N SER A 23 6.83 9.91 4.13
CA SER A 23 5.90 10.68 3.32
C SER A 23 5.91 10.25 1.85
N HIS A 24 6.63 9.17 1.53
CA HIS A 24 6.76 8.65 0.16
C HIS A 24 6.24 7.23 0.09
N PHE A 25 5.54 6.93 -0.99
CA PHE A 25 4.88 5.64 -1.19
C PHE A 25 5.16 5.10 -2.58
N LEU A 26 5.39 3.79 -2.67
CA LEU A 26 5.39 3.08 -3.94
C LEU A 26 4.10 2.29 -4.01
N LEU A 27 3.17 2.76 -4.82
CA LEU A 27 1.83 2.18 -4.94
C LEU A 27 1.78 1.30 -6.19
N GLY A 28 1.56 0.00 -5.96
CA GLY A 28 1.48 -0.98 -7.04
C GLY A 28 0.04 -1.33 -7.37
N PHE A 29 -0.22 -1.61 -8.63
CA PHE A 29 -1.53 -2.05 -9.10
C PHE A 29 -1.39 -2.77 -10.43
N ALA A 30 -2.40 -3.60 -10.74
CA ALA A 30 -2.53 -4.25 -12.04
C ALA A 30 -3.59 -3.52 -12.88
N TYR A 31 -3.33 -3.38 -14.18
CA TYR A 31 -4.24 -2.73 -15.10
C TYR A 31 -4.12 -3.40 -16.47
N TYR A 32 -5.21 -4.04 -16.90
CA TYR A 32 -5.28 -4.78 -18.16
C TYR A 32 -4.09 -5.74 -18.36
N GLY A 33 -3.82 -6.55 -17.33
CA GLY A 33 -2.79 -7.59 -17.41
C GLY A 33 -1.36 -7.11 -17.19
N GLU A 34 -1.15 -5.81 -17.08
CA GLU A 34 0.16 -5.22 -16.83
C GLU A 34 0.32 -4.80 -15.39
N MET A 35 1.56 -4.79 -14.92
CA MET A 35 1.90 -4.36 -13.56
C MET A 35 2.46 -2.95 -13.60
N TYR A 36 2.00 -2.12 -12.67
CA TYR A 36 2.42 -0.72 -12.57
C TYR A 36 2.86 -0.38 -11.16
N VAL A 37 3.73 0.60 -11.05
CA VAL A 37 4.09 1.24 -9.79
C VAL A 37 4.12 2.74 -9.98
N VAL A 38 3.60 3.48 -9.00
CA VAL A 38 3.65 4.94 -8.99
C VAL A 38 4.29 5.43 -7.71
N ASP A 39 5.16 6.43 -7.85
CA ASP A 39 5.74 7.17 -6.74
C ASP A 39 4.71 8.19 -6.28
N ALA A 40 4.28 8.10 -5.02
CA ALA A 40 3.18 8.90 -4.51
C ALA A 40 3.57 9.64 -3.24
N ASP A 41 3.05 10.87 -3.11
CA ASP A 41 3.03 11.62 -1.87
C ASP A 41 1.68 11.43 -1.15
N TYR A 42 1.47 12.14 -0.06
CA TYR A 42 0.21 12.04 0.68
C TYR A 42 -1.00 12.56 -0.10
N GLU A 43 -0.81 13.54 -0.96
CA GLU A 43 -1.91 14.08 -1.76
C GLU A 43 -2.43 13.04 -2.74
N LEU A 44 -1.52 12.36 -3.44
CA LEU A 44 -1.90 11.30 -4.37
C LEU A 44 -2.47 10.09 -3.64
N LEU A 45 -1.86 9.70 -2.52
CA LEU A 45 -2.36 8.60 -1.68
C LEU A 45 -3.78 8.88 -1.20
N TYR A 46 -4.05 10.12 -0.75
CA TYR A 46 -5.38 10.54 -0.32
C TYR A 46 -6.43 10.29 -1.41
N ALA A 47 -6.09 10.59 -2.65
CA ALA A 47 -7.00 10.48 -3.78
C ALA A 47 -7.37 9.04 -4.14
N VAL A 48 -6.56 8.05 -3.72
CA VAL A 48 -6.73 6.64 -4.10
C VAL A 48 -7.04 5.71 -2.94
N CYS A 49 -7.26 6.26 -1.76
CA CYS A 49 -7.67 5.49 -0.59
C CYS A 49 -9.19 5.49 -0.44
N LYS A 50 -9.69 4.52 0.31
CA LYS A 50 -11.11 4.44 0.67
C LYS A 50 -11.27 3.87 2.07
N LEU A 51 -12.46 4.05 2.65
CA LEU A 51 -12.85 3.37 3.86
C LEU A 51 -13.49 2.04 3.54
N ASP A 52 -13.15 1.04 4.35
CA ASP A 52 -13.76 -0.26 4.32
C ASP A 52 -14.04 -0.71 5.75
N LYS A 53 -14.92 -1.67 5.94
CA LYS A 53 -15.12 -2.22 7.28
C LYS A 53 -13.90 -3.04 7.66
N ALA A 54 -13.45 -2.87 8.90
CA ALA A 54 -12.38 -3.70 9.43
C ALA A 54 -12.88 -5.15 9.58
N SER A 55 -11.99 -6.10 9.36
CA SER A 55 -12.35 -7.52 9.25
C SER A 55 -12.85 -8.16 10.56
N ARG A 56 -12.81 -7.47 11.69
CA ARG A 56 -13.21 -8.00 13.00
C ARG A 56 -14.02 -7.03 13.83
N ASN A 57 -15.01 -6.38 13.23
CA ASN A 57 -15.96 -5.50 13.93
C ASN A 57 -15.34 -4.30 14.66
N ASN A 58 -14.18 -3.86 14.25
CA ASN A 58 -13.46 -2.78 14.93
C ASN A 58 -13.53 -1.48 14.14
N GLY A 59 -14.71 -1.15 13.63
CA GLY A 59 -14.92 0.09 12.91
C GLY A 59 -14.43 0.02 11.47
N PHE A 60 -13.78 1.07 11.02
CA PHE A 60 -13.35 1.21 9.63
C PHE A 60 -11.86 1.04 9.46
N SER A 61 -11.48 0.56 8.28
CA SER A 61 -10.10 0.52 7.81
C SER A 61 -9.91 1.50 6.68
N LEU A 62 -8.78 2.19 6.67
CA LEU A 62 -8.33 3.01 5.55
C LEU A 62 -7.49 2.13 4.64
N ARG A 63 -7.90 1.98 3.38
CA ARG A 63 -7.24 1.10 2.41
C ARG A 63 -6.80 1.84 1.16
N TYR A 64 -5.65 1.46 0.63
CA TYR A 64 -5.27 1.79 -0.73
C TYR A 64 -5.96 0.81 -1.67
N ALA A 65 -6.97 1.27 -2.39
CA ALA A 65 -7.79 0.41 -3.24
C ALA A 65 -8.29 1.17 -4.48
N PRO A 66 -7.43 1.38 -5.48
CA PRO A 66 -7.81 2.17 -6.64
C PRO A 66 -8.83 1.43 -7.53
N THR A 67 -9.88 2.14 -7.92
CA THR A 67 -10.80 1.70 -8.97
C THR A 67 -10.13 1.80 -10.33
N TYR A 68 -10.77 1.29 -11.40
CA TYR A 68 -10.23 1.43 -12.74
C TYR A 68 -10.00 2.88 -13.14
N ASP A 69 -10.92 3.78 -12.81
CA ASP A 69 -10.76 5.21 -13.08
C ASP A 69 -9.57 5.79 -12.33
N LYS A 70 -9.38 5.38 -11.07
CA LYS A 70 -8.24 5.83 -10.27
C LYS A 70 -6.93 5.25 -10.81
N LYS A 71 -6.93 4.01 -11.27
CA LYS A 71 -5.74 3.41 -11.90
C LYS A 71 -5.33 4.19 -13.15
N LEU A 72 -6.30 4.56 -13.99
CA LEU A 72 -6.01 5.40 -15.16
C LEU A 72 -5.45 6.77 -14.74
N MET A 73 -6.01 7.36 -13.70
CA MET A 73 -5.49 8.61 -13.16
C MET A 73 -4.04 8.45 -12.68
N LEU A 74 -3.71 7.35 -12.02
CA LEU A 74 -2.34 7.06 -11.59
C LEU A 74 -1.38 6.90 -12.78
N ILE A 75 -1.82 6.23 -13.83
CA ILE A 75 -1.03 6.09 -15.06
C ILE A 75 -0.77 7.46 -15.68
N ASN A 76 -1.79 8.30 -15.78
CA ASN A 76 -1.67 9.66 -16.32
C ASN A 76 -0.81 10.56 -15.43
N HIS A 77 -0.72 10.24 -14.15
CA HIS A 77 0.12 10.96 -13.18
C HIS A 77 1.59 10.53 -13.24
N GLY A 78 1.91 9.45 -13.94
CA GLY A 78 3.28 9.01 -14.10
C GLY A 78 3.58 7.60 -13.60
N ALA A 79 2.56 6.77 -13.37
CA ALA A 79 2.80 5.37 -13.03
C ALA A 79 3.59 4.69 -14.15
N ARG A 80 4.58 3.89 -13.76
CA ARG A 80 5.45 3.20 -14.69
C ARG A 80 5.07 1.73 -14.75
N LYS A 81 5.05 1.19 -15.96
CA LYS A 81 4.85 -0.23 -16.17
C LYS A 81 6.12 -0.97 -15.78
N LEU A 82 5.98 -2.06 -15.03
CA LEU A 82 7.12 -2.90 -14.65
C LEU A 82 7.62 -3.64 -15.89
N LYS A 83 8.91 -3.53 -16.15
CA LYS A 83 9.54 -4.16 -17.29
C LYS A 83 9.60 -5.67 -17.07
N ASP A 84 9.18 -6.42 -18.10
CA ASP A 84 9.28 -7.88 -18.12
C ASP A 84 8.58 -8.56 -16.94
N TYR A 85 7.49 -7.92 -16.42
CA TYR A 85 6.72 -8.49 -15.33
C TYR A 85 5.24 -8.19 -15.52
N THR A 86 4.48 -9.22 -15.86
CA THR A 86 3.04 -9.11 -16.12
C THR A 86 2.23 -9.55 -14.90
N GLU A 87 0.95 -9.21 -14.90
CA GLU A 87 0.04 -9.68 -13.86
C GLU A 87 -0.02 -11.21 -13.80
N LYS A 88 0.05 -11.88 -14.94
CA LYS A 88 0.08 -13.33 -15.00
C LYS A 88 1.29 -13.92 -14.26
N GLN A 89 2.47 -13.34 -14.47
CA GLN A 89 3.68 -13.74 -13.76
C GLN A 89 3.56 -13.47 -12.25
N PHE A 90 3.01 -12.31 -11.90
CA PHE A 90 2.79 -11.95 -10.50
C PHE A 90 1.85 -12.94 -9.81
N LYS A 91 0.75 -13.31 -10.45
CA LYS A 91 -0.18 -14.32 -9.91
C LYS A 91 0.49 -15.67 -9.70
N ALA A 92 1.31 -16.10 -10.65
CA ALA A 92 2.07 -17.34 -10.52
C ALA A 92 3.05 -17.27 -9.34
N ASP A 93 3.77 -16.15 -9.19
CA ASP A 93 4.68 -15.94 -8.07
C ASP A 93 3.92 -15.92 -6.72
N CYS A 94 2.73 -15.35 -6.69
CA CYS A 94 1.90 -15.34 -5.48
C CYS A 94 1.47 -16.74 -5.06
N GLU A 95 1.05 -17.58 -6.01
CA GLU A 95 0.68 -18.97 -5.73
C GLU A 95 1.86 -19.75 -5.16
N LYS A 96 3.02 -19.61 -5.78
CA LYS A 96 4.24 -20.28 -5.32
C LYS A 96 4.67 -19.80 -3.93
N ALA A 97 4.67 -18.50 -3.72
CA ALA A 97 5.07 -17.91 -2.44
C ALA A 97 4.12 -18.30 -1.31
N LYS A 98 2.82 -18.40 -1.61
CA LYS A 98 1.84 -18.87 -0.63
C LYS A 98 2.07 -20.33 -0.26
N ALA A 99 2.33 -21.17 -1.25
CA ALA A 99 2.57 -22.60 -1.03
C ALA A 99 3.87 -22.88 -0.27
N GLU A 100 4.95 -22.16 -0.61
CA GLU A 100 6.28 -22.40 -0.02
C GLU A 100 6.54 -21.66 1.28
N HIS A 101 5.98 -20.44 1.44
CA HIS A 101 6.31 -19.54 2.55
C HIS A 101 5.12 -18.92 3.24
N ASN A 102 3.90 -19.15 2.74
CA ASN A 102 2.68 -18.49 3.20
C ASN A 102 2.74 -16.95 3.09
N TYR A 103 3.42 -16.44 2.08
CA TYR A 103 3.46 -15.01 1.81
C TYR A 103 2.20 -14.55 1.08
N ASN A 104 1.74 -13.33 1.37
CA ASN A 104 0.60 -12.73 0.70
C ASN A 104 1.04 -11.89 -0.51
N LYS A 105 0.06 -11.39 -1.26
CA LYS A 105 0.34 -10.61 -2.48
C LYS A 105 1.17 -9.36 -2.21
N GLY A 106 0.90 -8.68 -1.10
CA GLY A 106 1.66 -7.49 -0.71
C GLY A 106 3.13 -7.82 -0.47
N GLU A 107 3.41 -8.94 0.19
CA GLU A 107 4.77 -9.39 0.45
C GLU A 107 5.50 -9.78 -0.84
N VAL A 108 4.80 -10.42 -1.77
CA VAL A 108 5.38 -10.78 -3.07
C VAL A 108 5.70 -9.52 -3.88
N PHE A 109 4.79 -8.56 -3.90
CA PHE A 109 5.02 -7.28 -4.58
C PHE A 109 6.20 -6.52 -3.95
N GLU A 110 6.25 -6.45 -2.64
CA GLU A 110 7.34 -5.81 -1.91
C GLU A 110 8.68 -6.45 -2.24
N SER A 111 8.73 -7.78 -2.25
CA SER A 111 9.94 -8.53 -2.63
C SER A 111 10.41 -8.17 -4.04
N HIS A 112 9.47 -8.07 -4.98
CA HIS A 112 9.80 -7.70 -6.36
C HIS A 112 10.39 -6.29 -6.44
N ILE A 113 9.81 -5.33 -5.71
CA ILE A 113 10.34 -3.96 -5.65
C ILE A 113 11.76 -3.94 -5.07
N PHE A 114 12.02 -4.70 -4.01
CA PHE A 114 13.37 -4.80 -3.44
C PHE A 114 14.37 -5.30 -4.48
N HIS A 115 14.03 -6.36 -5.21
CA HIS A 115 14.91 -6.93 -6.22
C HIS A 115 15.14 -5.96 -7.39
N MET A 116 14.16 -5.16 -7.76
CA MET A 116 14.32 -4.12 -8.79
C MET A 116 15.38 -3.08 -8.40
N HIS A 117 15.59 -2.89 -7.11
CA HIS A 117 16.58 -1.95 -6.57
C HIS A 117 17.83 -2.64 -6.03
N ASP A 118 18.06 -3.89 -6.44
CA ASP A 118 19.23 -4.68 -6.05
C ASP A 118 19.37 -4.81 -4.54
N GLN A 119 18.26 -4.91 -3.83
CA GLN A 119 18.24 -5.07 -2.38
C GLN A 119 17.67 -6.43 -2.02
N PRO A 120 18.27 -7.16 -1.06
CA PRO A 120 17.71 -8.42 -0.57
C PRO A 120 16.44 -8.13 0.23
N TRP A 121 15.43 -8.98 0.04
CA TRP A 121 14.17 -8.82 0.77
C TRP A 121 14.07 -9.82 1.92
N HIS A 122 13.62 -9.31 3.07
CA HIS A 122 13.23 -10.12 4.22
C HIS A 122 11.89 -9.65 4.71
N LYS A 123 11.05 -10.58 5.15
CA LYS A 123 9.75 -10.22 5.72
C LYS A 123 9.98 -9.31 6.93
N ASP A 124 9.37 -8.12 6.89
CA ASP A 124 9.52 -7.10 7.91
C ASP A 124 8.20 -6.94 8.67
N ASN A 125 8.26 -7.13 9.99
CA ASN A 125 7.11 -6.99 10.87
C ASN A 125 7.13 -5.66 11.64
N ARG A 126 8.05 -4.75 11.31
CA ARG A 126 8.12 -3.45 11.99
C ARG A 126 6.92 -2.59 11.57
N PRO A 127 6.35 -1.83 12.51
CA PRO A 127 5.17 -1.04 12.20
C PRO A 127 5.49 0.17 11.31
N PHE A 128 4.50 0.61 10.54
CA PHE A 128 4.62 1.74 9.61
C PHE A 128 5.03 3.04 10.27
N PHE A 129 4.72 3.21 11.54
CA PHE A 129 4.98 4.45 12.26
C PHE A 129 6.43 4.58 12.77
N THR A 130 7.23 3.53 12.65
CA THR A 130 8.64 3.56 13.09
C THR A 130 9.63 3.37 11.95
N HIS A 131 9.25 2.63 10.89
CA HIS A 131 10.19 2.24 9.84
C HIS A 131 9.56 2.29 8.45
N PRO A 132 10.26 2.87 7.47
CA PRO A 132 9.87 2.67 6.06
C PRO A 132 10.14 1.23 5.64
N ASP A 133 9.49 0.80 4.55
CA ASP A 133 9.71 -0.54 4.00
C ASP A 133 11.04 -0.65 3.26
N ILE A 134 11.42 0.38 2.53
CA ILE A 134 12.64 0.39 1.72
C ILE A 134 13.24 1.79 1.69
N TYR A 135 14.56 1.86 1.57
CA TYR A 135 15.27 3.10 1.27
C TYR A 135 15.80 3.05 -0.15
N ILE A 136 15.51 4.09 -0.93
CA ILE A 136 16.00 4.26 -2.30
C ILE A 136 16.66 5.63 -2.38
N ASP A 137 17.94 5.66 -2.66
CA ASP A 137 18.73 6.91 -2.71
C ASP A 137 18.57 7.77 -1.46
N GLY A 138 18.52 7.11 -0.29
CA GLY A 138 18.42 7.78 1.01
C GLY A 138 17.00 8.20 1.39
N VAL A 139 16.02 7.95 0.55
CA VAL A 139 14.61 8.28 0.83
C VAL A 139 13.86 7.02 1.25
N GLY A 140 13.11 7.11 2.36
CA GLY A 140 12.31 6.00 2.85
C GLY A 140 10.94 5.95 2.19
N TYR A 141 10.53 4.78 1.77
CA TYR A 141 9.23 4.54 1.12
C TYR A 141 8.45 3.46 1.84
N GLN A 142 7.11 3.62 1.86
CA GLN A 142 6.19 2.51 2.13
C GLN A 142 5.78 1.91 0.79
N ILE A 143 5.76 0.57 0.73
CA ILE A 143 5.34 -0.16 -0.47
C ILE A 143 3.94 -0.72 -0.20
N LYS A 144 3.00 -0.44 -1.10
CA LYS A 144 1.63 -0.92 -0.99
C LYS A 144 1.15 -1.53 -2.30
N TRP A 145 0.64 -2.75 -2.24
CA TRP A 145 -0.10 -3.37 -3.32
C TRP A 145 -1.59 -3.06 -3.15
N GLU A 146 -2.35 -3.06 -4.25
CA GLU A 146 -3.78 -2.72 -4.19
C GLU A 146 -4.54 -3.56 -3.16
N ARG A 147 -5.50 -2.92 -2.50
CA ARG A 147 -6.30 -3.41 -1.38
C ARG A 147 -5.55 -3.51 -0.05
N ALA A 148 -4.35 -2.99 0.01
CA ALA A 148 -3.59 -2.98 1.25
C ALA A 148 -4.24 -2.06 2.28
N THR A 149 -4.31 -2.51 3.53
CA THR A 149 -4.73 -1.68 4.66
C THR A 149 -3.57 -0.74 5.03
N LEU A 150 -3.87 0.55 5.15
CA LEU A 150 -2.92 1.51 5.71
C LEU A 150 -3.00 1.49 7.23
N CYS A 151 -4.21 1.67 7.74
CA CYS A 151 -4.47 1.64 9.18
C CYS A 151 -5.96 1.39 9.40
N ASN A 152 -6.34 1.05 10.62
CA ASN A 152 -7.73 0.96 11.03
C ASN A 152 -7.95 1.76 12.32
N GLU A 153 -9.20 1.94 12.69
CA GLU A 153 -9.54 2.74 13.87
C GLU A 153 -8.90 2.20 15.14
N SER A 154 -8.87 0.88 15.30
CA SER A 154 -8.26 0.26 16.48
C SER A 154 -6.75 0.50 16.55
N THR A 155 -6.06 0.48 15.41
CA THR A 155 -4.61 0.75 15.36
C THR A 155 -4.33 2.21 15.73
N ILE A 156 -5.10 3.14 15.16
CA ILE A 156 -4.92 4.58 15.41
C ILE A 156 -5.16 4.90 16.88
N ALA A 157 -6.14 4.26 17.52
CA ALA A 157 -6.42 4.49 18.93
C ALA A 157 -5.25 4.10 19.86
N LYS A 158 -4.36 3.23 19.40
CA LYS A 158 -3.19 2.76 20.17
C LYS A 158 -1.92 3.56 19.91
N LEU A 159 -1.95 4.49 18.95
CA LEU A 159 -0.77 5.27 18.63
C LEU A 159 -0.52 6.36 19.67
N PRO A 160 0.75 6.75 19.89
CA PRO A 160 1.06 7.88 20.75
C PRO A 160 0.40 9.16 20.23
N GLN A 161 -0.18 9.91 21.13
CA GLN A 161 -0.82 11.19 20.81
C GLN A 161 0.21 12.32 20.79
#